data_b3c116050a925a41f24497d9197dfd12
#
_entry.id   b3c116050a925a41f24497d9197dfd12
#
_cell.length_a   1.000
_cell.length_b   1.000
_cell.length_c   1.000
_cell.angle_alpha   90.00
_cell.angle_beta   90.00
_cell.angle_gamma   90.00
#
_symmetry.space_group_name_H-M   'P 1'
#
loop_
_entity.id
_entity.type
_entity.pdbx_description
1 polymer ?
#
loop_
_entity_poly.entity_id
_entity_poly.type
_entity_poly.pdbx_seq_one_letter_code
_entity_poly.pdbx_strand_id
1 'polypeptide(L)'
;MASAPNFRLDGRVALVTGSSTGLGLAIARGLGQAGATVVLNARNAGRLKEAAALLAAEGLKVHTRAFDVSDAPAVEAAVESIEHEVGAIDVLVNNAGMTRRKPFTEMSDAEWHEVMHTNVDSAFYVGRAVARRMVPRGRGRIINTCSIMSELARPGTAPYATSKGALKMLTRAMAVELAPHGITVNGIAPGYFKTDLTAPLVNDATFSNWLVNRTPARRWGDPSELAPAALFLASDGASYVNGHLLIVDGGLTATV
;
A
#
# COMPACT_ATOMS: atom_id res chain seq x y z
N MET A 1 18.68 27.79 11.17
CA MET A 1 19.21 26.78 10.25
C MET A 1 18.15 25.70 10.10
N ALA A 2 17.74 25.32 8.89
CA ALA A 2 16.83 24.20 8.70
C ALA A 2 17.52 22.92 9.20
N SER A 3 16.86 22.15 10.07
CA SER A 3 17.37 20.85 10.49
C SER A 3 17.47 19.92 9.27
N ALA A 4 18.42 19.00 9.27
CA ALA A 4 18.53 17.99 8.23
C ALA A 4 17.19 17.25 8.06
N PRO A 5 16.80 16.84 6.83
CA PRO A 5 15.53 16.14 6.61
C PRO A 5 15.48 14.88 7.47
N ASN A 6 14.44 14.80 8.28
CA ASN A 6 14.23 13.69 9.20
C ASN A 6 13.23 12.71 8.60
N PHE A 7 13.68 11.49 8.32
CA PHE A 7 12.83 10.38 7.87
C PHE A 7 12.34 9.50 9.04
N ARG A 8 12.55 9.94 10.30
CA ARG A 8 12.07 9.21 11.47
C ARG A 8 10.56 9.37 11.64
N LEU A 9 9.95 8.32 12.19
CA LEU A 9 8.51 8.26 12.48
C LEU A 9 8.24 8.03 13.99
N ASP A 10 9.16 8.46 14.84
CA ASP A 10 9.03 8.29 16.29
C ASP A 10 7.72 8.91 16.80
N GLY A 11 6.98 8.14 17.58
CA GLY A 11 5.69 8.56 18.15
C GLY A 11 4.52 8.60 17.16
N ARG A 12 4.70 8.20 15.90
CA ARG A 12 3.62 8.10 14.90
C ARG A 12 3.02 6.70 14.88
N VAL A 13 1.72 6.62 14.62
CA VAL A 13 1.00 5.37 14.38
C VAL A 13 0.78 5.19 12.88
N ALA A 14 1.18 4.02 12.36
CA ALA A 14 1.04 3.67 10.96
C ALA A 14 0.12 2.45 10.79
N LEU A 15 -1.05 2.63 10.17
CA LEU A 15 -1.94 1.54 9.76
C LEU A 15 -1.55 1.07 8.35
N VAL A 16 -1.24 -0.23 8.20
CA VAL A 16 -0.94 -0.85 6.90
C VAL A 16 -1.94 -1.95 6.62
N THR A 17 -2.78 -1.78 5.59
CA THR A 17 -3.76 -2.80 5.21
C THR A 17 -3.12 -3.91 4.37
N GLY A 18 -3.63 -5.16 4.49
CA GLY A 18 -3.07 -6.31 3.78
C GLY A 18 -1.61 -6.59 4.13
N SER A 19 -1.23 -6.45 5.40
CA SER A 19 0.16 -6.48 5.86
C SER A 19 0.59 -7.75 6.58
N SER A 20 -0.15 -8.86 6.41
CA SER A 20 0.28 -10.15 6.95
C SER A 20 1.37 -10.84 6.14
N THR A 21 1.59 -10.44 4.88
CA THR A 21 2.62 -11.00 3.98
C THR A 21 3.08 -9.96 2.95
N GLY A 22 4.06 -10.31 2.14
CA GLY A 22 4.46 -9.60 0.91
C GLY A 22 4.85 -8.13 1.12
N LEU A 23 4.43 -7.27 0.19
CA LEU A 23 4.78 -5.85 0.19
C LEU A 23 4.26 -5.12 1.44
N GLY A 24 3.03 -5.43 1.89
CA GLY A 24 2.45 -4.81 3.07
C GLY A 24 3.26 -5.08 4.34
N LEU A 25 3.73 -6.32 4.53
CA LEU A 25 4.58 -6.69 5.66
C LEU A 25 5.95 -5.99 5.58
N ALA A 26 6.55 -5.94 4.39
CA ALA A 26 7.83 -5.26 4.19
C ALA A 26 7.74 -3.75 4.46
N ILE A 27 6.66 -3.10 4.00
CA ILE A 27 6.38 -1.69 4.28
C ILE A 27 6.20 -1.48 5.79
N ALA A 28 5.36 -2.30 6.45
CA ALA A 28 5.12 -2.21 7.89
C ALA A 28 6.43 -2.35 8.70
N ARG A 29 7.29 -3.32 8.31
CA ARG A 29 8.63 -3.48 8.91
C ARG A 29 9.47 -2.21 8.77
N GLY A 30 9.57 -1.65 7.57
CA GLY A 30 10.38 -0.44 7.33
C GLY A 30 9.86 0.80 8.07
N LEU A 31 8.53 0.99 8.17
CA LEU A 31 7.96 2.05 8.98
C LEU A 31 8.23 1.84 10.49
N GLY A 32 8.13 0.60 10.97
CA GLY A 32 8.48 0.23 12.35
C GLY A 32 9.95 0.48 12.68
N GLN A 33 10.88 0.10 11.79
CA GLN A 33 12.31 0.36 11.92
C GLN A 33 12.63 1.87 11.95
N ALA A 34 11.81 2.68 11.30
CA ALA A 34 11.89 4.13 11.37
C ALA A 34 11.30 4.73 12.66
N GLY A 35 10.75 3.92 13.57
CA GLY A 35 10.24 4.33 14.88
C GLY A 35 8.73 4.40 15.02
N ALA A 36 7.96 4.09 13.97
CA ALA A 36 6.51 4.06 14.05
C ALA A 36 6.00 2.90 14.92
N THR A 37 4.89 3.11 15.61
CA THR A 37 4.03 2.03 16.08
C THR A 37 3.20 1.55 14.90
N VAL A 38 3.38 0.28 14.47
CA VAL A 38 2.68 -0.23 13.30
C VAL A 38 1.45 -1.04 13.68
N VAL A 39 0.35 -0.78 13.00
CA VAL A 39 -0.88 -1.57 13.10
C VAL A 39 -1.03 -2.40 11.84
N LEU A 40 -0.88 -3.71 11.98
CA LEU A 40 -1.06 -4.65 10.88
C LEU A 40 -2.54 -4.98 10.71
N ASN A 41 -2.97 -5.08 9.45
CA ASN A 41 -4.32 -5.55 9.10
C ASN A 41 -4.26 -6.70 8.10
N ALA A 42 -5.12 -7.67 8.30
CA ALA A 42 -5.52 -8.70 7.35
C ALA A 42 -6.84 -9.32 7.81
N ARG A 43 -7.50 -10.10 6.94
CA ARG A 43 -8.72 -10.86 7.29
C ARG A 43 -8.40 -12.09 8.15
N ASN A 44 -7.28 -12.76 7.88
CA ASN A 44 -6.87 -13.98 8.60
C ASN A 44 -6.10 -13.60 9.88
N ALA A 45 -6.75 -13.77 11.03
CA ALA A 45 -6.19 -13.46 12.34
C ALA A 45 -4.94 -14.32 12.69
N GLY A 46 -4.88 -15.56 12.24
CA GLY A 46 -3.72 -16.45 12.48
C GLY A 46 -2.46 -15.93 11.80
N ARG A 47 -2.53 -15.70 10.47
CA ARG A 47 -1.41 -15.11 9.71
C ARG A 47 -1.01 -13.73 10.23
N LEU A 48 -1.99 -12.95 10.68
CA LEU A 48 -1.74 -11.62 11.23
C LEU A 48 -0.96 -11.71 12.54
N LYS A 49 -1.29 -12.68 13.41
CA LYS A 49 -0.56 -12.96 14.65
C LYS A 49 0.87 -13.40 14.39
N GLU A 50 1.09 -14.27 13.41
CA GLU A 50 2.43 -14.72 12.99
C GLU A 50 3.28 -13.55 12.49
N ALA A 51 2.72 -12.70 11.62
CA ALA A 51 3.40 -11.50 11.12
C ALA A 51 3.77 -10.52 12.24
N ALA A 52 2.85 -10.33 13.20
CA ALA A 52 3.10 -9.47 14.35
C ALA A 52 4.19 -10.03 15.26
N ALA A 53 4.20 -11.35 15.51
CA ALA A 53 5.23 -12.01 16.30
C ALA A 53 6.61 -11.86 15.65
N LEU A 54 6.69 -12.00 14.32
CA LEU A 54 7.92 -11.80 13.56
C LEU A 54 8.48 -10.39 13.76
N LEU A 55 7.66 -9.35 13.60
CA LEU A 55 8.09 -7.96 13.75
C LEU A 55 8.41 -7.61 15.22
N ALA A 56 7.65 -8.15 16.16
CA ALA A 56 7.91 -7.95 17.59
C ALA A 56 9.26 -8.57 18.03
N ALA A 57 9.63 -9.73 17.46
CA ALA A 57 10.94 -10.35 17.68
C ALA A 57 12.11 -9.49 17.16
N GLU A 58 11.86 -8.60 16.19
CA GLU A 58 12.80 -7.60 15.71
C GLU A 58 12.84 -6.33 16.61
N GLY A 59 12.09 -6.31 17.72
CA GLY A 59 12.03 -5.18 18.65
C GLY A 59 11.08 -4.06 18.21
N LEU A 60 10.21 -4.29 17.21
CA LEU A 60 9.29 -3.27 16.70
C LEU A 60 8.01 -3.19 17.53
N LYS A 61 7.42 -2.00 17.62
CA LYS A 61 6.11 -1.76 18.25
C LYS A 61 5.00 -2.14 17.28
N VAL A 62 4.30 -3.25 17.55
CA VAL A 62 3.33 -3.84 16.62
C VAL A 62 2.01 -4.11 17.32
N HIS A 63 0.92 -3.72 16.67
CA HIS A 63 -0.45 -4.08 16.99
C HIS A 63 -1.11 -4.77 15.80
N THR A 64 -2.22 -5.46 16.04
CA THR A 64 -2.98 -6.13 14.99
C THR A 64 -4.46 -5.75 15.04
N ARG A 65 -5.09 -5.62 13.86
CA ARG A 65 -6.55 -5.49 13.73
C ARG A 65 -7.02 -6.34 12.56
N ALA A 66 -7.75 -7.42 12.88
CA ALA A 66 -8.33 -8.30 11.88
C ALA A 66 -9.69 -7.75 11.45
N PHE A 67 -9.79 -7.29 10.20
CA PHE A 67 -11.05 -6.86 9.58
C PHE A 67 -10.95 -6.96 8.06
N ASP A 68 -12.11 -7.06 7.41
CA ASP A 68 -12.19 -6.98 5.96
C ASP A 68 -12.24 -5.51 5.53
N VAL A 69 -11.27 -5.09 4.75
CA VAL A 69 -11.17 -3.72 4.24
C VAL A 69 -12.29 -3.35 3.25
N SER A 70 -12.99 -4.35 2.71
CA SER A 70 -14.13 -4.17 1.81
C SER A 70 -15.47 -4.06 2.55
N ASP A 71 -15.50 -4.27 3.86
CA ASP A 71 -16.66 -4.08 4.72
C ASP A 71 -16.60 -2.69 5.39
N ALA A 72 -17.35 -1.73 4.87
CA ALA A 72 -17.30 -0.36 5.35
C ALA A 72 -17.66 -0.18 6.84
N PRO A 73 -18.70 -0.82 7.40
CA PRO A 73 -18.94 -0.85 8.85
C PRO A 73 -17.78 -1.41 9.66
N ALA A 74 -17.19 -2.53 9.25
CA ALA A 74 -16.03 -3.12 9.92
C ALA A 74 -14.81 -2.19 9.90
N VAL A 75 -14.60 -1.48 8.79
CA VAL A 75 -13.54 -0.47 8.65
C VAL A 75 -13.73 0.67 9.66
N GLU A 76 -14.93 1.27 9.75
CA GLU A 76 -15.20 2.38 10.71
C GLU A 76 -14.96 1.93 12.15
N ALA A 77 -15.46 0.76 12.56
CA ALA A 77 -15.25 0.22 13.89
C ALA A 77 -13.76 -0.06 14.19
N ALA A 78 -13.04 -0.61 13.22
CA ALA A 78 -11.61 -0.91 13.37
C ALA A 78 -10.77 0.37 13.49
N VAL A 79 -11.04 1.40 12.67
CA VAL A 79 -10.34 2.69 12.76
C VAL A 79 -10.61 3.36 14.09
N GLU A 80 -11.84 3.34 14.58
CA GLU A 80 -12.20 3.86 15.90
C GLU A 80 -11.45 3.14 17.04
N SER A 81 -11.44 1.82 17.02
CA SER A 81 -10.70 1.00 18.00
C SER A 81 -9.20 1.29 17.98
N ILE A 82 -8.59 1.46 16.78
CA ILE A 82 -7.16 1.81 16.66
C ILE A 82 -6.89 3.18 17.31
N GLU A 83 -7.68 4.19 16.97
CA GLU A 83 -7.51 5.55 17.49
C GLU A 83 -7.66 5.59 19.02
N HIS A 84 -8.55 4.77 19.60
CA HIS A 84 -8.78 4.72 21.05
C HIS A 84 -7.70 3.90 21.79
N GLU A 85 -7.30 2.75 21.26
CA GLU A 85 -6.47 1.78 22.00
C GLU A 85 -4.96 1.89 21.69
N VAL A 86 -4.60 2.35 20.49
CA VAL A 86 -3.20 2.45 20.04
C VAL A 86 -2.74 3.89 19.95
N GLY A 87 -3.60 4.76 19.40
CA GLY A 87 -3.34 6.17 19.22
C GLY A 87 -3.75 6.69 17.85
N ALA A 88 -3.62 7.99 17.67
CA ALA A 88 -3.99 8.69 16.46
C ALA A 88 -3.24 8.15 15.24
N ILE A 89 -3.95 7.71 14.19
CA ILE A 89 -3.34 7.23 12.95
C ILE A 89 -2.74 8.44 12.22
N ASP A 90 -1.42 8.51 12.17
CA ASP A 90 -0.68 9.55 11.44
C ASP A 90 -0.35 9.15 9.99
N VAL A 91 -0.19 7.84 9.76
CA VAL A 91 0.15 7.27 8.45
C VAL A 91 -0.84 6.14 8.11
N LEU A 92 -1.44 6.23 6.94
CA LEU A 92 -2.22 5.13 6.35
C LEU A 92 -1.52 4.63 5.10
N VAL A 93 -1.32 3.30 5.01
CA VAL A 93 -0.92 2.63 3.77
C VAL A 93 -2.05 1.71 3.32
N ASN A 94 -2.81 2.12 2.31
CA ASN A 94 -3.78 1.29 1.62
C ASN A 94 -3.04 0.32 0.70
N ASN A 95 -2.73 -0.87 1.21
CA ASN A 95 -1.96 -1.86 0.46
C ASN A 95 -2.78 -3.12 0.14
N ALA A 96 -3.85 -3.39 0.85
CA ALA A 96 -4.72 -4.53 0.54
C ALA A 96 -5.15 -4.52 -0.94
N GLY A 97 -5.07 -5.68 -1.57
CA GLY A 97 -5.43 -5.81 -2.98
C GLY A 97 -5.27 -7.23 -3.48
N MET A 98 -5.86 -7.47 -4.64
CA MET A 98 -5.85 -8.77 -5.30
C MET A 98 -5.80 -8.63 -6.83
N THR A 99 -5.58 -9.73 -7.50
CA THR A 99 -5.66 -9.83 -8.97
C THR A 99 -6.43 -11.08 -9.39
N ARG A 100 -7.17 -10.96 -10.49
CA ARG A 100 -7.70 -12.08 -11.27
C ARG A 100 -7.09 -12.01 -12.66
N ARG A 101 -6.63 -13.14 -13.18
CA ARG A 101 -6.00 -13.22 -14.50
C ARG A 101 -6.80 -14.14 -15.39
N LYS A 102 -7.39 -13.57 -16.45
CA LYS A 102 -8.21 -14.28 -17.42
C LYS A 102 -8.22 -13.50 -18.76
N PRO A 103 -8.41 -14.14 -19.91
CA PRO A 103 -8.73 -13.45 -21.14
C PRO A 103 -9.91 -12.49 -20.93
N PHE A 104 -9.89 -11.33 -21.56
CA PHE A 104 -10.90 -10.29 -21.37
C PHE A 104 -12.33 -10.80 -21.63
N THR A 105 -12.51 -11.60 -22.68
CA THR A 105 -13.81 -12.16 -23.07
C THR A 105 -14.32 -13.28 -22.16
N GLU A 106 -13.47 -13.81 -21.27
CA GLU A 106 -13.81 -14.89 -20.34
C GLU A 106 -13.97 -14.39 -18.90
N MET A 107 -13.67 -13.12 -18.65
CA MET A 107 -13.80 -12.51 -17.32
C MET A 107 -15.28 -12.38 -16.96
N SER A 108 -15.69 -12.98 -15.84
CA SER A 108 -17.07 -12.84 -15.36
C SER A 108 -17.26 -11.50 -14.63
N ASP A 109 -18.51 -11.03 -14.59
CA ASP A 109 -18.89 -9.82 -13.84
C ASP A 109 -18.52 -9.95 -12.35
N ALA A 110 -18.70 -11.14 -11.77
CA ALA A 110 -18.34 -11.40 -10.37
C ALA A 110 -16.84 -11.23 -10.11
N GLU A 111 -15.98 -11.76 -10.99
CA GLU A 111 -14.52 -11.61 -10.89
C GLU A 111 -14.08 -10.15 -11.07
N TRP A 112 -14.74 -9.44 -11.98
CA TRP A 112 -14.54 -8.01 -12.16
C TRP A 112 -14.89 -7.23 -10.88
N HIS A 113 -16.08 -7.43 -10.34
CA HIS A 113 -16.55 -6.73 -9.15
C HIS A 113 -15.72 -7.07 -7.92
N GLU A 114 -15.29 -8.32 -7.76
CA GLU A 114 -14.40 -8.73 -6.66
C GLU A 114 -13.09 -7.93 -6.66
N VAL A 115 -12.46 -7.76 -7.84
CA VAL A 115 -11.21 -6.99 -7.95
C VAL A 115 -11.44 -5.50 -7.70
N MET A 116 -12.50 -4.92 -8.27
CA MET A 116 -12.81 -3.49 -8.07
C MET A 116 -13.13 -3.21 -6.61
N HIS A 117 -13.96 -4.02 -5.98
CA HIS A 117 -14.35 -3.88 -4.58
C HIS A 117 -13.16 -4.02 -3.63
N THR A 118 -12.30 -5.03 -3.87
CA THR A 118 -11.11 -5.23 -3.03
C THR A 118 -10.05 -4.15 -3.24
N ASN A 119 -9.84 -3.66 -4.46
CA ASN A 119 -8.70 -2.77 -4.76
C ASN A 119 -9.06 -1.28 -4.72
N VAL A 120 -10.31 -0.92 -5.00
CA VAL A 120 -10.75 0.49 -5.11
C VAL A 120 -11.64 0.87 -3.93
N ASP A 121 -12.77 0.14 -3.74
CA ASP A 121 -13.72 0.50 -2.70
C ASP A 121 -13.08 0.39 -1.31
N SER A 122 -12.24 -0.62 -1.07
CA SER A 122 -11.52 -0.76 0.18
C SER A 122 -10.63 0.44 0.50
N ALA A 123 -9.87 0.92 -0.50
CA ALA A 123 -9.00 2.09 -0.33
C ALA A 123 -9.81 3.37 -0.06
N PHE A 124 -10.99 3.49 -0.68
CA PHE A 124 -11.93 4.57 -0.40
C PHE A 124 -12.50 4.45 1.02
N TYR A 125 -12.95 3.26 1.46
CA TYR A 125 -13.54 3.09 2.80
C TYR A 125 -12.53 3.38 3.90
N VAL A 126 -11.34 2.76 3.85
CA VAL A 126 -10.28 2.97 4.85
C VAL A 126 -9.75 4.41 4.77
N GLY A 127 -9.50 4.91 3.55
CA GLY A 127 -9.05 6.28 3.34
C GLY A 127 -10.00 7.31 3.93
N ARG A 128 -11.32 7.16 3.69
CA ARG A 128 -12.36 8.03 4.23
C ARG A 128 -12.44 7.97 5.75
N ALA A 129 -12.46 6.76 6.34
CA ALA A 129 -12.55 6.59 7.78
C ALA A 129 -11.36 7.24 8.51
N VAL A 130 -10.15 7.05 7.99
CA VAL A 130 -8.93 7.63 8.55
C VAL A 130 -8.87 9.15 8.30
N ALA A 131 -9.21 9.63 7.09
CA ALA A 131 -9.21 11.06 6.77
C ALA A 131 -10.16 11.87 7.67
N ARG A 132 -11.33 11.33 8.01
CA ARG A 132 -12.26 11.95 8.97
C ARG A 132 -11.61 12.22 10.34
N ARG A 133 -10.65 11.40 10.75
CA ARG A 133 -9.89 11.56 11.99
C ARG A 133 -8.67 12.49 11.81
N MET A 134 -8.04 12.47 10.63
CA MET A 134 -6.89 13.33 10.31
C MET A 134 -7.27 14.80 10.12
N VAL A 135 -8.41 15.08 9.46
CA VAL A 135 -8.87 16.45 9.13
C VAL A 135 -8.93 17.36 10.37
N PRO A 136 -9.58 17.00 11.50
CA PRO A 136 -9.61 17.85 12.69
C PRO A 136 -8.23 18.10 13.30
N ARG A 137 -7.27 17.19 13.06
CA ARG A 137 -5.88 17.30 13.57
C ARG A 137 -4.97 18.15 12.70
N GLY A 138 -5.40 18.46 11.47
CA GLY A 138 -4.62 19.26 10.51
C GLY A 138 -3.34 18.58 10.03
N ARG A 139 -3.26 17.25 10.11
CA ARG A 139 -2.07 16.47 9.67
C ARG A 139 -2.41 15.04 9.32
N GLY A 140 -1.68 14.46 8.37
CA GLY A 140 -1.77 13.06 8.00
C GLY A 140 -0.95 12.73 6.76
N ARG A 141 -0.68 11.44 6.58
CA ARG A 141 -0.02 10.87 5.40
C ARG A 141 -0.81 9.66 4.94
N ILE A 142 -1.29 9.70 3.69
CA ILE A 142 -2.02 8.56 3.09
C ILE A 142 -1.21 8.10 1.88
N ILE A 143 -0.94 6.79 1.82
CA ILE A 143 -0.16 6.16 0.76
C ILE A 143 -1.01 5.04 0.16
N ASN A 144 -1.32 5.12 -1.12
CA ASN A 144 -2.05 4.09 -1.84
C ASN A 144 -1.07 3.20 -2.63
N THR A 145 -1.11 1.89 -2.41
CA THR A 145 -0.31 0.94 -3.19
C THR A 145 -0.98 0.73 -4.55
N CYS A 146 -0.59 1.56 -5.50
CA CYS A 146 -0.93 1.47 -6.91
C CYS A 146 -0.15 0.32 -7.59
N SER A 147 0.26 0.49 -8.82
CA SER A 147 1.08 -0.46 -9.59
C SER A 147 1.63 0.26 -10.82
N ILE A 148 2.66 -0.28 -11.46
CA ILE A 148 2.99 0.09 -12.85
C ILE A 148 1.79 -0.15 -13.78
N MET A 149 0.86 -1.05 -13.42
CA MET A 149 -0.40 -1.27 -14.15
C MET A 149 -1.40 -0.11 -13.99
N SER A 150 -1.08 0.93 -13.25
CA SER A 150 -1.81 2.21 -13.28
C SER A 150 -1.53 3.02 -14.55
N GLU A 151 -0.45 2.71 -15.25
CA GLU A 151 0.01 3.36 -16.50
C GLU A 151 0.08 2.38 -17.67
N LEU A 152 0.26 1.10 -17.38
CA LEU A 152 0.46 0.05 -18.37
C LEU A 152 -0.64 -1.01 -18.26
N ALA A 153 -0.75 -1.82 -19.30
CA ALA A 153 -1.59 -3.01 -19.27
C ALA A 153 -0.86 -4.19 -19.90
N ARG A 154 -1.32 -5.40 -19.59
CA ARG A 154 -0.91 -6.62 -20.28
C ARG A 154 -2.10 -7.57 -20.41
N PRO A 155 -2.03 -8.54 -21.35
CA PRO A 155 -3.11 -9.52 -21.51
C PRO A 155 -3.50 -10.20 -20.19
N GLY A 156 -4.79 -10.41 -19.99
CA GLY A 156 -5.34 -11.10 -18.85
C GLY A 156 -5.39 -10.30 -17.55
N THR A 157 -5.12 -8.99 -17.55
CA THR A 157 -5.10 -8.18 -16.33
C THR A 157 -6.12 -7.03 -16.33
N ALA A 158 -7.15 -7.08 -17.16
CA ALA A 158 -8.08 -5.98 -17.34
C ALA A 158 -8.67 -5.42 -16.01
N PRO A 159 -9.28 -6.23 -15.11
CA PRO A 159 -9.84 -5.68 -13.88
C PRO A 159 -8.75 -5.12 -12.95
N TYR A 160 -7.59 -5.77 -12.89
CA TYR A 160 -6.48 -5.29 -12.08
C TYR A 160 -5.92 -3.96 -12.57
N ALA A 161 -5.61 -3.84 -13.87
CA ALA A 161 -5.10 -2.60 -14.45
C ALA A 161 -6.10 -1.46 -14.29
N THR A 162 -7.39 -1.72 -14.56
CA THR A 162 -8.46 -0.73 -14.34
C THR A 162 -8.54 -0.29 -12.88
N SER A 163 -8.50 -1.23 -11.93
CA SER A 163 -8.54 -0.90 -10.51
C SER A 163 -7.34 -0.06 -10.06
N LYS A 164 -6.14 -0.34 -10.59
CA LYS A 164 -4.93 0.42 -10.27
C LYS A 164 -4.89 1.79 -10.94
N GLY A 165 -5.46 1.93 -12.15
CA GLY A 165 -5.73 3.22 -12.78
C GLY A 165 -6.75 4.07 -12.00
N ALA A 166 -7.84 3.45 -11.53
CA ALA A 166 -8.81 4.09 -10.67
C ALA A 166 -8.19 4.54 -9.33
N LEU A 167 -7.37 3.71 -8.71
CA LEU A 167 -6.68 4.04 -7.46
C LEU A 167 -5.68 5.20 -7.63
N LYS A 168 -4.98 5.28 -8.78
CA LYS A 168 -4.16 6.45 -9.14
C LYS A 168 -4.99 7.73 -9.18
N MET A 169 -6.18 7.70 -9.80
CA MET A 169 -7.04 8.88 -9.87
C MET A 169 -7.66 9.20 -8.52
N LEU A 170 -8.08 8.21 -7.73
CA LEU A 170 -8.54 8.39 -6.34
C LEU A 170 -7.46 9.06 -5.49
N THR A 171 -6.18 8.67 -5.65
CA THR A 171 -5.05 9.30 -4.97
C THR A 171 -4.98 10.80 -5.25
N ARG A 172 -5.15 11.21 -6.51
CA ARG A 172 -5.14 12.63 -6.91
C ARG A 172 -6.35 13.40 -6.37
N ALA A 173 -7.55 12.80 -6.45
CA ALA A 173 -8.76 13.42 -5.92
C ALA A 173 -8.64 13.66 -4.41
N MET A 174 -8.23 12.64 -3.64
CA MET A 174 -7.99 12.77 -2.20
C MET A 174 -6.90 13.80 -1.89
N ALA A 175 -5.82 13.86 -2.69
CA ALA A 175 -4.74 14.83 -2.49
C ALA A 175 -5.23 16.28 -2.62
N VAL A 176 -6.07 16.56 -3.60
CA VAL A 176 -6.63 17.91 -3.82
C VAL A 176 -7.57 18.31 -2.68
N GLU A 177 -8.46 17.41 -2.28
CA GLU A 177 -9.46 17.69 -1.24
C GLU A 177 -8.85 17.80 0.16
N LEU A 178 -7.83 16.99 0.47
CA LEU A 178 -7.27 16.89 1.82
C LEU A 178 -6.05 17.82 2.06
N ALA A 179 -5.46 18.37 1.01
CA ALA A 179 -4.31 19.29 1.13
C ALA A 179 -4.58 20.51 2.03
N PRO A 180 -5.73 21.21 1.96
CA PRO A 180 -6.03 22.34 2.86
C PRO A 180 -6.04 21.95 4.35
N HIS A 181 -6.12 20.65 4.66
CA HIS A 181 -6.10 20.11 6.01
C HIS A 181 -4.72 19.57 6.42
N GLY A 182 -3.65 19.92 5.71
CA GLY A 182 -2.29 19.46 6.04
C GLY A 182 -2.05 17.96 5.82
N ILE A 183 -2.88 17.30 5.02
CA ILE A 183 -2.80 15.87 4.72
C ILE A 183 -2.24 15.71 3.31
N THR A 184 -1.20 14.89 3.14
CA THR A 184 -0.73 14.49 1.81
C THR A 184 -1.23 13.10 1.45
N VAL A 185 -1.59 12.92 0.18
CA VAL A 185 -2.01 11.63 -0.36
C VAL A 185 -1.18 11.31 -1.60
N ASN A 186 -0.44 10.21 -1.58
CA ASN A 186 0.42 9.80 -2.68
C ASN A 186 0.23 8.32 -3.02
N GLY A 187 0.64 7.94 -4.21
CA GLY A 187 0.67 6.55 -4.66
C GLY A 187 2.10 6.01 -4.70
N ILE A 188 2.27 4.74 -4.37
CA ILE A 188 3.47 3.97 -4.73
C ILE A 188 3.05 2.99 -5.83
N ALA A 189 3.82 2.94 -6.91
CA ALA A 189 3.60 2.03 -8.03
C ALA A 189 4.73 1.00 -8.12
N PRO A 190 4.59 -0.14 -7.43
CA PRO A 190 5.56 -1.22 -7.55
C PRO A 190 5.57 -1.81 -8.96
N GLY A 191 6.77 -2.17 -9.45
CA GLY A 191 6.96 -3.08 -10.55
C GLY A 191 6.77 -4.54 -10.11
N TYR A 192 7.66 -5.40 -10.59
CA TYR A 192 7.61 -6.82 -10.23
C TYR A 192 8.54 -7.13 -9.05
N PHE A 193 7.92 -7.44 -7.92
CA PHE A 193 8.58 -7.86 -6.68
C PHE A 193 8.30 -9.34 -6.41
N LYS A 194 9.23 -10.04 -5.75
CA LYS A 194 9.04 -11.43 -5.31
C LYS A 194 8.12 -11.46 -4.10
N THR A 195 6.88 -11.89 -4.29
CA THR A 195 5.84 -12.02 -3.25
C THR A 195 4.99 -13.25 -3.50
N ASP A 196 4.16 -13.65 -2.53
CA ASP A 196 3.20 -14.74 -2.73
C ASP A 196 2.26 -14.47 -3.92
N LEU A 197 1.85 -13.21 -4.12
CA LEU A 197 0.99 -12.80 -5.23
C LEU A 197 1.64 -13.02 -6.60
N THR A 198 2.96 -12.87 -6.68
CA THR A 198 3.74 -13.01 -7.91
C THR A 198 4.44 -14.36 -8.03
N ALA A 199 4.35 -15.24 -7.03
CA ALA A 199 5.00 -16.55 -7.03
C ALA A 199 4.73 -17.37 -8.30
N PRO A 200 3.50 -17.43 -8.86
CA PRO A 200 3.26 -18.13 -10.12
C PRO A 200 4.07 -17.58 -11.30
N LEU A 201 4.35 -16.28 -11.32
CA LEU A 201 5.18 -15.64 -12.36
C LEU A 201 6.68 -15.80 -12.11
N VAL A 202 7.09 -15.80 -10.86
CA VAL A 202 8.49 -16.06 -10.46
C VAL A 202 8.89 -17.46 -10.88
N ASN A 203 7.99 -18.44 -10.72
CA ASN A 203 8.21 -19.84 -11.05
C ASN A 203 8.04 -20.16 -12.55
N ASP A 204 7.46 -19.25 -13.33
CA ASP A 204 7.42 -19.32 -14.79
C ASP A 204 8.74 -18.82 -15.38
N ALA A 205 9.60 -19.74 -15.80
CA ALA A 205 10.93 -19.41 -16.34
C ALA A 205 10.86 -18.52 -17.58
N THR A 206 9.85 -18.69 -18.43
CA THR A 206 9.67 -17.88 -19.66
C THR A 206 9.35 -16.44 -19.26
N PHE A 207 8.38 -16.26 -18.36
CA PHE A 207 8.01 -14.94 -17.89
C PHE A 207 9.15 -14.29 -17.09
N SER A 208 9.79 -15.03 -16.20
CA SER A 208 10.88 -14.51 -15.35
C SER A 208 12.08 -14.05 -16.19
N ASN A 209 12.47 -14.82 -17.20
CA ASN A 209 13.52 -14.45 -18.15
C ASN A 209 13.15 -13.21 -18.97
N TRP A 210 11.90 -13.15 -19.48
CA TRP A 210 11.40 -11.96 -20.17
C TRP A 210 11.48 -10.72 -19.27
N LEU A 211 11.00 -10.83 -18.02
CA LEU A 211 11.00 -9.73 -17.07
C LEU A 211 12.42 -9.22 -16.77
N VAL A 212 13.34 -10.13 -16.45
CA VAL A 212 14.73 -9.80 -16.15
C VAL A 212 15.42 -9.12 -17.36
N ASN A 213 15.14 -9.58 -18.57
CA ASN A 213 15.68 -8.96 -19.78
C ASN A 213 15.04 -7.59 -20.09
N ARG A 214 13.77 -7.41 -19.76
CA ARG A 214 13.02 -6.16 -19.99
C ARG A 214 13.32 -5.09 -18.95
N THR A 215 13.63 -5.50 -17.71
CA THR A 215 13.92 -4.57 -16.61
C THR A 215 15.38 -4.11 -16.67
N PRO A 216 15.68 -2.80 -16.72
CA PRO A 216 17.06 -2.29 -16.72
C PRO A 216 17.92 -2.79 -15.56
N ALA A 217 17.31 -2.90 -14.35
CA ALA A 217 17.98 -3.46 -13.18
C ALA A 217 18.28 -4.96 -13.26
N ARG A 218 17.80 -5.66 -14.32
CA ARG A 218 18.09 -7.08 -14.62
C ARG A 218 17.72 -8.07 -13.53
N ARG A 219 16.72 -7.76 -12.73
CA ARG A 219 16.25 -8.61 -11.64
C ARG A 219 14.82 -8.29 -11.21
N TRP A 220 14.25 -9.19 -10.46
CA TRP A 220 13.08 -8.93 -9.65
C TRP A 220 13.44 -7.99 -8.49
N GLY A 221 12.47 -7.17 -8.06
CA GLY A 221 12.58 -6.41 -6.81
C GLY A 221 12.45 -7.32 -5.58
N ASP A 222 13.16 -6.98 -4.51
CA ASP A 222 12.92 -7.55 -3.18
C ASP A 222 11.87 -6.70 -2.45
N PRO A 223 10.90 -7.29 -1.74
CA PRO A 223 9.89 -6.55 -0.99
C PRO A 223 10.45 -5.47 -0.06
N SER A 224 11.62 -5.69 0.53
CA SER A 224 12.29 -4.71 1.41
C SER A 224 12.68 -3.41 0.69
N GLU A 225 12.90 -3.46 -0.63
CA GLU A 225 13.28 -2.28 -1.43
C GLU A 225 12.10 -1.31 -1.66
N LEU A 226 10.86 -1.73 -1.34
CA LEU A 226 9.71 -0.85 -1.41
C LEU A 226 9.53 -0.01 -0.13
N ALA A 227 10.01 -0.50 1.00
CA ALA A 227 9.85 0.16 2.29
C ALA A 227 10.47 1.58 2.35
N PRO A 228 11.67 1.86 1.79
CA PRO A 228 12.22 3.22 1.75
C PRO A 228 11.35 4.22 1.00
N ALA A 229 10.67 3.80 -0.08
CA ALA A 229 9.75 4.67 -0.81
C ALA A 229 8.51 5.02 0.03
N ALA A 230 7.95 4.03 0.75
CA ALA A 230 6.85 4.26 1.68
C ALA A 230 7.28 5.17 2.85
N LEU A 231 8.46 4.94 3.39
CA LEU A 231 9.04 5.76 4.46
C LEU A 231 9.22 7.22 4.03
N PHE A 232 9.76 7.45 2.84
CA PHE A 232 9.87 8.81 2.29
C PHE A 232 8.52 9.51 2.28
N LEU A 233 7.49 8.90 1.69
CA LEU A 233 6.15 9.49 1.58
C LEU A 233 5.44 9.63 2.94
N ALA A 234 5.77 8.80 3.93
CA ALA A 234 5.24 8.86 5.29
C ALA A 234 5.90 9.95 6.15
N SER A 235 7.09 10.39 5.78
CA SER A 235 7.92 11.31 6.56
C SER A 235 7.60 12.79 6.29
N ASP A 236 8.19 13.66 7.11
CA ASP A 236 8.13 15.11 6.88
C ASP A 236 8.98 15.56 5.69
N GLY A 237 9.92 14.73 5.24
CA GLY A 237 10.69 14.97 4.02
C GLY A 237 9.85 15.04 2.74
N ALA A 238 8.63 14.47 2.78
CA ALA A 238 7.68 14.51 1.67
C ALA A 238 6.54 15.52 1.87
N SER A 239 6.67 16.48 2.77
CA SER A 239 5.58 17.43 3.13
C SER A 239 5.02 18.24 1.97
N TYR A 240 5.78 18.42 0.89
CA TYR A 240 5.34 19.11 -0.33
C TYR A 240 5.11 18.17 -1.52
N VAL A 241 5.22 16.85 -1.31
CA VAL A 241 4.90 15.82 -2.30
C VAL A 241 3.44 15.41 -2.11
N ASN A 242 2.57 15.73 -3.06
CA ASN A 242 1.13 15.45 -2.96
C ASN A 242 0.53 15.11 -4.33
N GLY A 243 -0.34 14.11 -4.39
CA GLY A 243 -0.97 13.61 -5.62
C GLY A 243 -0.01 12.88 -6.56
N HIS A 244 1.21 12.56 -6.12
CA HIS A 244 2.25 11.93 -6.94
C HIS A 244 2.08 10.41 -6.97
N LEU A 245 2.51 9.81 -8.10
CA LEU A 245 2.66 8.37 -8.25
C LEU A 245 4.16 8.03 -8.32
N LEU A 246 4.71 7.55 -7.21
CA LEU A 246 6.13 7.17 -7.13
C LEU A 246 6.32 5.75 -7.67
N ILE A 247 6.93 5.64 -8.84
CA ILE A 247 7.23 4.36 -9.48
C ILE A 247 8.50 3.76 -8.87
N VAL A 248 8.43 2.46 -8.51
CA VAL A 248 9.53 1.68 -7.94
C VAL A 248 9.58 0.34 -8.68
N ASP A 249 10.32 0.26 -9.78
CA ASP A 249 10.20 -0.85 -10.73
C ASP A 249 11.53 -1.29 -11.40
N GLY A 250 12.66 -0.81 -10.91
CA GLY A 250 13.97 -1.12 -11.50
C GLY A 250 14.17 -0.55 -12.91
N GLY A 251 13.38 0.48 -13.28
CA GLY A 251 13.43 1.15 -14.56
C GLY A 251 12.58 0.50 -15.65
N LEU A 252 11.73 -0.48 -15.32
CA LEU A 252 10.91 -1.21 -16.29
C LEU A 252 10.02 -0.28 -17.13
N THR A 253 9.40 0.72 -16.51
CA THR A 253 8.52 1.68 -17.20
C THR A 253 9.27 2.82 -17.89
N ALA A 254 10.55 3.00 -17.63
CA ALA A 254 11.38 4.03 -18.26
C ALA A 254 11.92 3.61 -19.65
N THR A 255 11.71 2.36 -20.05
CA THR A 255 12.18 1.82 -21.34
C THR A 255 11.04 1.67 -22.33
N VAL A 256 11.34 1.85 -23.63
CA VAL A 256 10.48 1.58 -24.79
C VAL A 256 10.41 0.11 -25.12
#